data_cd5b926432fe11f5bda8a874d2da12df
#
_entry.id   cd5b926432fe11f5bda8a874d2da12df
#
_cell.length_a   1.000
_cell.length_b   1.000
_cell.length_c   1.000
_cell.angle_alpha   90.00
_cell.angle_beta   90.00
_cell.angle_gamma   90.00
#
_symmetry.space_group_name_H-M   'P 1'
#
loop_
_entity.id
_entity.type
_entity.pdbx_description
1 polymer ?
#
loop_
_entity_poly.entity_id
_entity_poly.type
_entity_poly.pdbx_seq_one_letter_code
_entity_poly.pdbx_strand_id
1 'polypeptide(L)'
;MSFKDVTLTEVDSAVHEAHIAFLSYKNFSGKKRAEFLRAIADEIEALGDELVKTAMSETALPEARIIGERGRTTGHCRMFADYIEEGSWVEARVDTAIPDRTPAPKPDIRKKLVALGPVVVFGAANFPLAYSTAGGDTASALAAGCPVIVKAHPAHAKTSELVAEAIGKAMTKTGMPQGVFQHLHGASFEVGQALVKHPQTKAVGFTGSLVGGKALFDVANQRPIPIPVFAEMSSINPIILLPESLGKDHQKTAEMIAASITLGVGQFCTNPGLILSVDTDGLNQFIKDLSGKIIEALPAEMLHNGIAENYVKKMTQALSQKGVKLEMQAREESKKGDKNQGRPTVASTTAVEFLKNPSLAEEVFGPFSLIIRCNDISELNKVVGSLHGQLTSSIIGEEAEIAKHSNLTNMLIEKAGRLIINGVPTGVEVCPAQNHGGPFPATTDSRFTAVGTDAVKRFARPVAFQNFPDALLPDELKDGNPLKIWRIYNGEWKK
;
A
#
# COMPACT_ATOMS: atom_id res chain seq x y z
N MET A 1 -1.35 -23.63 -14.22
CA MET A 1 -2.80 -23.89 -14.46
C MET A 1 -3.44 -22.55 -14.83
N SER A 2 -4.29 -22.50 -15.83
CA SER A 2 -5.08 -21.30 -16.11
C SER A 2 -6.45 -21.45 -15.42
N PHE A 3 -6.78 -20.53 -14.56
CA PHE A 3 -8.13 -20.45 -13.98
C PHE A 3 -9.03 -19.70 -14.96
N LYS A 4 -10.26 -20.16 -15.08
CA LYS A 4 -11.27 -19.47 -15.89
C LYS A 4 -11.80 -18.25 -15.15
N ASP A 5 -12.17 -17.22 -15.90
CA ASP A 5 -12.92 -16.10 -15.34
C ASP A 5 -14.26 -16.59 -14.80
N VAL A 6 -14.63 -16.11 -13.62
CA VAL A 6 -15.98 -16.32 -13.08
C VAL A 6 -17.01 -15.58 -13.94
N THR A 7 -18.22 -16.11 -13.96
CA THR A 7 -19.37 -15.49 -14.63
C THR A 7 -19.92 -14.30 -13.83
N LEU A 8 -20.68 -13.43 -14.50
CA LEU A 8 -21.38 -12.34 -13.82
C LEU A 8 -22.39 -12.85 -12.76
N THR A 9 -22.98 -14.02 -12.96
CA THR A 9 -23.86 -14.66 -11.98
C THR A 9 -23.10 -15.09 -10.72
N GLU A 10 -21.87 -15.60 -10.86
CA GLU A 10 -21.02 -15.95 -9.71
C GLU A 10 -20.54 -14.69 -8.97
N VAL A 11 -20.26 -13.59 -9.68
CA VAL A 11 -19.99 -12.28 -9.08
C VAL A 11 -21.18 -11.82 -8.24
N ASP A 12 -22.39 -11.84 -8.80
CA ASP A 12 -23.61 -11.44 -8.11
C ASP A 12 -23.86 -12.28 -6.84
N SER A 13 -23.74 -13.61 -6.96
CA SER A 13 -23.89 -14.53 -5.81
C SER A 13 -22.86 -14.23 -4.71
N ALA A 14 -21.60 -14.07 -5.06
CA ALA A 14 -20.53 -13.82 -4.08
C ALA A 14 -20.74 -12.51 -3.31
N VAL A 15 -21.12 -11.42 -4.00
CA VAL A 15 -21.37 -10.15 -3.32
C VAL A 15 -22.66 -10.19 -2.50
N HIS A 16 -23.70 -10.90 -2.98
CA HIS A 16 -24.93 -11.10 -2.22
C HIS A 16 -24.69 -11.90 -0.94
N GLU A 17 -23.96 -13.02 -1.01
CA GLU A 17 -23.59 -13.81 0.16
C GLU A 17 -22.76 -13.01 1.17
N ALA A 18 -21.81 -12.20 0.69
CA ALA A 18 -21.06 -11.28 1.55
C ALA A 18 -21.98 -10.26 2.23
N HIS A 19 -22.99 -9.74 1.52
CA HIS A 19 -23.97 -8.85 2.11
C HIS A 19 -24.80 -9.53 3.21
N ILE A 20 -25.26 -10.76 2.99
CA ILE A 20 -25.98 -11.54 4.02
C ILE A 20 -25.08 -11.80 5.24
N ALA A 21 -23.82 -12.21 5.01
CA ALA A 21 -22.85 -12.40 6.09
C ALA A 21 -22.61 -11.13 6.91
N PHE A 22 -22.59 -9.95 6.26
CA PHE A 22 -22.42 -8.67 6.94
C PHE A 22 -23.48 -8.40 7.98
N LEU A 23 -24.73 -8.83 7.79
CA LEU A 23 -25.82 -8.56 8.73
C LEU A 23 -25.52 -9.11 10.14
N SER A 24 -24.79 -10.23 10.23
CA SER A 24 -24.34 -10.81 11.51
C SER A 24 -22.89 -10.42 11.86
N TYR A 25 -21.96 -10.49 10.92
CA TYR A 25 -20.53 -10.28 11.14
C TYR A 25 -20.18 -8.90 11.73
N LYS A 26 -20.84 -7.83 11.29
CA LYS A 26 -20.68 -6.47 11.82
C LYS A 26 -20.93 -6.35 13.33
N ASN A 27 -21.69 -7.29 13.92
CA ASN A 27 -22.04 -7.34 15.33
C ASN A 27 -21.10 -8.24 16.16
N PHE A 28 -20.15 -8.93 15.52
CA PHE A 28 -19.18 -9.75 16.24
C PHE A 28 -18.25 -8.86 17.05
N SER A 29 -17.96 -9.27 18.29
CA SER A 29 -17.03 -8.56 19.16
C SER A 29 -15.62 -8.48 18.54
N GLY A 30 -14.84 -7.49 18.96
CA GLY A 30 -13.42 -7.38 18.59
C GLY A 30 -12.66 -8.67 18.87
N LYS A 31 -12.92 -9.30 20.04
CA LYS A 31 -12.34 -10.59 20.44
C LYS A 31 -12.66 -11.71 19.43
N LYS A 32 -13.93 -11.84 19.01
CA LYS A 32 -14.35 -12.89 18.07
C LYS A 32 -13.72 -12.72 16.69
N ARG A 33 -13.60 -11.49 16.21
CA ARG A 33 -12.88 -11.17 14.96
C ARG A 33 -11.37 -11.38 15.09
N ALA A 34 -10.78 -11.07 16.25
CA ALA A 34 -9.38 -11.33 16.55
C ALA A 34 -9.05 -12.84 16.53
N GLU A 35 -9.91 -13.69 17.10
CA GLU A 35 -9.79 -15.15 16.99
C GLU A 35 -9.72 -15.61 15.52
N PHE A 36 -10.57 -15.04 14.66
CA PHE A 36 -10.57 -15.36 13.23
C PHE A 36 -9.29 -14.93 12.54
N LEU A 37 -8.81 -13.69 12.78
CA LEU A 37 -7.56 -13.20 12.17
C LEU A 37 -6.33 -14.01 12.60
N ARG A 38 -6.25 -14.43 13.87
CA ARG A 38 -5.20 -15.34 14.36
C ARG A 38 -5.29 -16.72 13.71
N ALA A 39 -6.50 -17.25 13.56
CA ALA A 39 -6.71 -18.53 12.88
C ALA A 39 -6.30 -18.45 11.39
N ILE A 40 -6.58 -17.33 10.69
CA ILE A 40 -6.07 -17.10 9.32
C ILE A 40 -4.55 -17.18 9.29
N ALA A 41 -3.86 -16.51 10.22
CA ALA A 41 -2.41 -16.54 10.29
C ALA A 41 -1.88 -17.96 10.51
N ASP A 42 -2.48 -18.71 11.43
CA ASP A 42 -2.06 -20.08 11.75
C ASP A 42 -2.28 -21.04 10.58
N GLU A 43 -3.43 -20.96 9.88
CA GLU A 43 -3.72 -21.79 8.71
C GLU A 43 -2.81 -21.46 7.50
N ILE A 44 -2.40 -20.18 7.32
CA ILE A 44 -1.42 -19.81 6.29
C ILE A 44 -0.04 -20.38 6.63
N GLU A 45 0.39 -20.31 7.89
CA GLU A 45 1.66 -20.91 8.31
C GLU A 45 1.67 -22.43 8.14
N ALA A 46 0.52 -23.09 8.40
CA ALA A 46 0.35 -24.54 8.24
C ALA A 46 0.48 -25.02 6.78
N LEU A 47 0.35 -24.13 5.78
CA LEU A 47 0.61 -24.48 4.37
C LEU A 47 2.11 -24.80 4.11
N GLY A 48 3.02 -24.37 4.97
CA GLY A 48 4.43 -24.73 4.96
C GLY A 48 5.12 -24.49 3.63
N ASP A 49 5.85 -25.49 3.16
CA ASP A 49 6.64 -25.45 1.93
C ASP A 49 5.79 -25.43 0.66
N GLU A 50 4.57 -25.96 0.69
CA GLU A 50 3.69 -25.99 -0.48
C GLU A 50 3.39 -24.55 -0.95
N LEU A 51 3.03 -23.67 -0.03
CA LEU A 51 2.79 -22.26 -0.33
C LEU A 51 4.04 -21.59 -0.90
N VAL A 52 5.20 -21.83 -0.26
CA VAL A 52 6.46 -21.21 -0.68
C VAL A 52 6.84 -21.63 -2.10
N LYS A 53 6.84 -22.95 -2.38
CA LYS A 53 7.18 -23.50 -3.70
C LYS A 53 6.21 -23.04 -4.78
N THR A 54 4.92 -23.01 -4.47
CA THR A 54 3.90 -22.53 -5.40
C THR A 54 4.12 -21.06 -5.75
N ALA A 55 4.31 -20.21 -4.76
CA ALA A 55 4.55 -18.78 -4.97
C ALA A 55 5.83 -18.51 -5.77
N MET A 56 6.92 -19.23 -5.48
CA MET A 56 8.17 -19.16 -6.26
C MET A 56 7.95 -19.52 -7.73
N SER A 57 7.18 -20.58 -7.99
CA SER A 57 6.94 -21.06 -9.37
C SER A 57 6.08 -20.10 -10.20
N GLU A 58 5.23 -19.28 -9.56
CA GLU A 58 4.33 -18.34 -10.24
C GLU A 58 4.93 -16.93 -10.37
N THR A 59 5.93 -16.58 -9.55
CA THR A 59 6.38 -15.18 -9.44
C THR A 59 7.88 -14.97 -9.69
N ALA A 60 8.66 -16.01 -9.89
CA ALA A 60 10.13 -15.97 -9.95
C ALA A 60 10.81 -15.30 -8.71
N LEU A 61 10.07 -15.08 -7.62
CA LEU A 61 10.62 -14.53 -6.39
C LEU A 61 11.42 -15.58 -5.63
N PRO A 62 12.58 -15.24 -5.04
CA PRO A 62 13.40 -16.20 -4.32
C PRO A 62 12.74 -16.65 -3.02
N GLU A 63 13.08 -17.87 -2.58
CA GLU A 63 12.53 -18.54 -1.40
C GLU A 63 12.54 -17.66 -0.14
N ALA A 64 13.69 -17.06 0.17
CA ALA A 64 13.84 -16.20 1.35
C ALA A 64 12.86 -14.99 1.32
N ARG A 65 12.57 -14.47 0.11
CA ARG A 65 11.61 -13.38 -0.09
C ARG A 65 10.19 -13.84 0.22
N ILE A 66 9.80 -15.02 -0.26
CA ILE A 66 8.44 -15.57 -0.02
C ILE A 66 8.26 -15.95 1.46
N ILE A 67 9.28 -16.56 2.09
CA ILE A 67 9.23 -16.87 3.53
C ILE A 67 9.07 -15.58 4.36
N GLY A 68 9.86 -14.57 4.07
CA GLY A 68 9.75 -13.26 4.73
C GLY A 68 8.38 -12.61 4.52
N GLU A 69 7.83 -12.73 3.32
CA GLU A 69 6.51 -12.17 3.00
C GLU A 69 5.38 -12.93 3.68
N ARG A 70 5.47 -14.27 3.80
CA ARG A 70 4.54 -15.07 4.60
C ARG A 70 4.52 -14.61 6.05
N GLY A 71 5.71 -14.49 6.68
CA GLY A 71 5.83 -13.99 8.05
C GLY A 71 5.25 -12.57 8.22
N ARG A 72 5.48 -11.68 7.24
CA ARG A 72 4.88 -10.35 7.21
C ARG A 72 3.35 -10.42 7.14
N THR A 73 2.78 -11.28 6.31
CA THR A 73 1.33 -11.43 6.13
C THR A 73 0.67 -11.94 7.42
N THR A 74 1.21 -13.00 8.00
CA THR A 74 0.69 -13.60 9.25
C THR A 74 0.89 -12.66 10.45
N GLY A 75 2.03 -11.97 10.51
CA GLY A 75 2.30 -10.94 11.52
C GLY A 75 1.31 -9.76 11.42
N HIS A 76 0.95 -9.34 10.22
CA HIS A 76 -0.04 -8.27 9.99
C HIS A 76 -1.44 -8.70 10.46
N CYS A 77 -1.85 -9.94 10.18
CA CYS A 77 -3.12 -10.48 10.70
C CYS A 77 -3.14 -10.49 12.25
N ARG A 78 -2.05 -10.91 12.89
CA ARG A 78 -1.93 -10.92 14.36
C ARG A 78 -1.93 -9.51 14.94
N MET A 79 -1.23 -8.56 14.31
CA MET A 79 -1.24 -7.15 14.71
C MET A 79 -2.66 -6.56 14.69
N PHE A 80 -3.43 -6.81 13.63
CA PHE A 80 -4.83 -6.38 13.57
C PHE A 80 -5.69 -7.07 14.62
N ALA A 81 -5.46 -8.37 14.88
CA ALA A 81 -6.16 -9.08 15.94
C ALA A 81 -5.97 -8.42 17.29
N ASP A 82 -4.73 -8.14 17.67
CA ASP A 82 -4.41 -7.47 18.94
C ASP A 82 -5.02 -6.07 19.02
N TYR A 83 -4.97 -5.31 17.93
CA TYR A 83 -5.50 -3.97 17.85
C TYR A 83 -7.02 -3.89 18.01
N ILE A 84 -7.76 -4.79 17.35
CA ILE A 84 -9.23 -4.80 17.47
C ILE A 84 -9.73 -5.46 18.75
N GLU A 85 -8.93 -6.34 19.37
CA GLU A 85 -9.24 -6.94 20.66
C GLU A 85 -9.09 -5.93 21.79
N GLU A 86 -8.10 -5.02 21.73
CA GLU A 86 -7.98 -3.86 22.63
C GLU A 86 -9.21 -2.95 22.49
N GLY A 87 -9.67 -2.68 21.28
CA GLY A 87 -10.98 -2.10 20.96
C GLY A 87 -11.05 -0.57 20.87
N SER A 88 -10.04 0.19 21.30
CA SER A 88 -10.05 1.68 21.27
C SER A 88 -10.03 2.26 19.86
N TRP A 89 -9.71 1.46 18.85
CA TRP A 89 -9.66 1.85 17.43
C TRP A 89 -10.98 2.42 16.90
N VAL A 90 -12.11 2.11 17.55
CA VAL A 90 -13.44 2.60 17.16
C VAL A 90 -13.64 4.10 17.44
N GLU A 91 -12.65 4.75 18.07
CA GLU A 91 -12.66 6.19 18.37
C GLU A 91 -13.93 6.63 19.12
N ALA A 92 -14.30 5.87 20.14
CA ALA A 92 -15.51 6.15 20.92
C ALA A 92 -15.42 7.52 21.59
N ARG A 93 -16.49 8.31 21.44
CA ARG A 93 -16.65 9.61 22.09
C ARG A 93 -18.03 9.69 22.76
N VAL A 94 -18.06 10.22 23.97
CA VAL A 94 -19.27 10.39 24.78
C VAL A 94 -19.34 11.83 25.25
N ASP A 95 -20.37 12.54 24.86
CA ASP A 95 -20.71 13.89 25.29
C ASP A 95 -22.07 13.85 25.96
N THR A 96 -22.06 13.87 27.31
CA THR A 96 -23.30 13.77 28.10
C THR A 96 -24.19 15.01 27.96
N ALA A 97 -25.50 14.85 28.20
CA ALA A 97 -26.46 15.93 28.17
C ALA A 97 -26.13 17.03 29.22
N ILE A 98 -26.45 18.27 28.90
CA ILE A 98 -26.43 19.42 29.80
C ILE A 98 -27.77 20.12 29.65
N PRO A 99 -28.80 19.67 30.39
CA PRO A 99 -30.18 20.17 30.23
C PRO A 99 -30.33 21.68 30.48
N ASP A 100 -29.58 22.22 31.43
CA ASP A 100 -29.67 23.61 31.86
C ASP A 100 -28.71 24.57 31.16
N ARG A 101 -28.04 24.09 30.09
CA ARG A 101 -27.13 24.95 29.32
C ARG A 101 -27.90 26.08 28.62
N THR A 102 -27.37 27.30 28.72
CA THR A 102 -27.88 28.47 27.96
C THR A 102 -26.97 28.74 26.75
N PRO A 103 -27.46 29.22 25.59
CA PRO A 103 -28.86 29.61 25.30
C PRO A 103 -29.79 28.42 24.97
N ALA A 104 -29.26 27.20 24.83
CA ALA A 104 -30.04 26.00 24.54
C ALA A 104 -29.48 24.76 25.25
N PRO A 105 -30.32 23.81 25.71
CA PRO A 105 -29.90 22.54 26.26
C PRO A 105 -28.96 21.78 25.30
N LYS A 106 -27.98 21.04 25.85
CA LYS A 106 -27.16 20.13 25.09
C LYS A 106 -27.76 18.73 25.21
N PRO A 107 -28.04 18.00 24.10
CA PRO A 107 -28.46 16.61 24.17
C PRO A 107 -27.24 15.68 24.48
N ASP A 108 -27.52 14.43 24.91
CA ASP A 108 -26.50 13.36 24.95
C ASP A 108 -26.18 12.96 23.51
N ILE A 109 -24.89 13.01 23.15
CA ILE A 109 -24.40 12.60 21.84
C ILE A 109 -23.20 11.71 22.01
N ARG A 110 -23.25 10.51 21.44
CA ARG A 110 -22.16 9.53 21.47
C ARG A 110 -21.81 9.10 20.04
N LYS A 111 -20.54 8.84 19.77
CA LYS A 111 -20.05 8.51 18.43
C LYS A 111 -19.02 7.40 18.46
N LYS A 112 -19.08 6.50 17.46
CA LYS A 112 -18.03 5.51 17.19
C LYS A 112 -17.90 5.22 15.70
N LEU A 113 -16.82 4.55 15.33
CA LEU A 113 -16.67 3.96 14.00
C LEU A 113 -17.48 2.66 13.89
N VAL A 114 -18.11 2.45 12.73
CA VAL A 114 -18.85 1.24 12.36
C VAL A 114 -18.40 0.74 10.98
N ALA A 115 -18.46 -0.57 10.74
CA ALA A 115 -18.08 -1.19 9.47
C ALA A 115 -18.89 -0.65 8.28
N LEU A 116 -18.26 -0.54 7.11
CA LEU A 116 -18.91 -0.06 5.87
C LEU A 116 -19.85 -1.10 5.25
N GLY A 117 -19.44 -2.37 5.20
CA GLY A 117 -20.13 -3.46 4.51
C GLY A 117 -19.19 -4.27 3.63
N PRO A 118 -19.70 -5.04 2.63
CA PRO A 118 -18.85 -5.85 1.76
C PRO A 118 -17.78 -5.04 1.04
N VAL A 119 -16.53 -5.51 1.12
CA VAL A 119 -15.33 -4.89 0.52
C VAL A 119 -14.80 -5.79 -0.58
N VAL A 120 -14.55 -5.23 -1.75
CA VAL A 120 -13.83 -5.91 -2.83
C VAL A 120 -12.35 -5.59 -2.73
N VAL A 121 -11.50 -6.62 -2.78
CA VAL A 121 -10.05 -6.48 -2.72
C VAL A 121 -9.42 -7.04 -4.00
N PHE A 122 -8.54 -6.25 -4.62
CA PHE A 122 -7.76 -6.66 -5.77
C PHE A 122 -6.32 -6.94 -5.36
N GLY A 123 -5.86 -8.17 -5.57
CA GLY A 123 -4.49 -8.56 -5.23
C GLY A 123 -3.45 -7.90 -6.15
N ALA A 124 -2.31 -7.52 -5.58
CA ALA A 124 -1.15 -7.00 -6.30
C ALA A 124 -0.27 -8.12 -6.85
N ALA A 125 0.42 -7.90 -7.98
CA ALA A 125 1.30 -8.88 -8.60
C ALA A 125 2.59 -9.10 -7.81
N ASN A 126 3.21 -8.03 -7.32
CA ASN A 126 4.57 -7.99 -6.78
C ASN A 126 4.67 -8.41 -5.29
N PHE A 127 3.55 -8.62 -4.65
CA PHE A 127 3.45 -9.11 -3.27
C PHE A 127 2.35 -10.18 -3.19
N PRO A 128 2.63 -11.43 -3.62
CA PRO A 128 1.62 -12.48 -3.76
C PRO A 128 0.94 -12.89 -2.45
N LEU A 129 1.51 -12.54 -1.30
CA LEU A 129 0.95 -12.80 0.02
C LEU A 129 0.54 -11.51 0.74
N ALA A 130 1.47 -10.55 0.92
CA ALA A 130 1.29 -9.39 1.79
C ALA A 130 0.30 -8.33 1.25
N TYR A 131 0.12 -8.26 -0.08
CA TYR A 131 -0.83 -7.36 -0.75
C TYR A 131 -1.77 -8.12 -1.69
N SER A 132 -2.08 -9.36 -1.34
CA SER A 132 -3.00 -10.21 -2.08
C SER A 132 -4.08 -10.80 -1.16
N THR A 133 -4.41 -12.08 -1.30
CA THR A 133 -5.60 -12.75 -0.75
C THR A 133 -5.79 -12.56 0.76
N ALA A 134 -4.75 -12.70 1.57
CA ALA A 134 -4.77 -12.43 3.02
C ALA A 134 -3.98 -11.16 3.39
N GLY A 135 -3.70 -10.32 2.43
CA GLY A 135 -2.88 -9.12 2.62
C GLY A 135 -3.56 -8.05 3.46
N GLY A 136 -2.85 -6.90 3.60
CA GLY A 136 -3.27 -5.80 4.47
C GLY A 136 -4.70 -5.31 4.24
N ASP A 137 -5.17 -5.26 2.98
CA ASP A 137 -6.53 -4.82 2.65
C ASP A 137 -7.58 -5.81 3.16
N THR A 138 -7.38 -7.11 2.91
CA THR A 138 -8.27 -8.18 3.41
C THR A 138 -8.29 -8.22 4.93
N ALA A 139 -7.11 -8.26 5.56
CA ALA A 139 -6.99 -8.36 7.01
C ALA A 139 -7.61 -7.15 7.73
N SER A 140 -7.37 -5.92 7.23
CA SER A 140 -7.92 -4.70 7.82
C SER A 140 -9.43 -4.56 7.60
N ALA A 141 -9.97 -5.00 6.45
CA ALA A 141 -11.41 -5.01 6.20
C ALA A 141 -12.14 -6.02 7.12
N LEU A 142 -11.60 -7.25 7.25
CA LEU A 142 -12.11 -8.24 8.20
C LEU A 142 -12.01 -7.72 9.65
N ALA A 143 -10.91 -7.08 10.02
CA ALA A 143 -10.75 -6.45 11.33
C ALA A 143 -11.81 -5.39 11.61
N ALA A 144 -12.16 -4.56 10.63
CA ALA A 144 -13.21 -3.56 10.74
C ALA A 144 -14.63 -4.16 10.90
N GLY A 145 -14.82 -5.44 10.54
CA GLY A 145 -16.12 -6.11 10.54
C GLY A 145 -16.80 -6.13 9.16
N CYS A 146 -16.02 -5.98 8.10
CA CYS A 146 -16.48 -6.04 6.71
C CYS A 146 -16.20 -7.43 6.12
N PRO A 147 -17.18 -8.10 5.52
CA PRO A 147 -16.92 -9.24 4.63
C PRO A 147 -16.10 -8.83 3.42
N VAL A 148 -15.26 -9.73 2.92
CA VAL A 148 -14.32 -9.47 1.84
C VAL A 148 -14.53 -10.38 0.66
N ILE A 149 -14.55 -9.83 -0.53
CA ILE A 149 -14.50 -10.55 -1.80
C ILE A 149 -13.15 -10.24 -2.47
N VAL A 150 -12.26 -11.21 -2.53
CA VAL A 150 -10.98 -11.06 -3.21
C VAL A 150 -11.11 -11.45 -4.67
N LYS A 151 -10.72 -10.54 -5.55
CA LYS A 151 -10.45 -10.84 -6.94
C LYS A 151 -8.97 -11.22 -7.08
N ALA A 152 -8.68 -12.50 -7.28
CA ALA A 152 -7.32 -13.03 -7.39
C ALA A 152 -6.51 -12.35 -8.50
N HIS A 153 -5.21 -12.16 -8.27
CA HIS A 153 -4.33 -11.71 -9.34
C HIS A 153 -3.94 -12.89 -10.25
N PRO A 154 -4.09 -12.78 -11.58
CA PRO A 154 -3.88 -13.91 -12.48
C PRO A 154 -2.42 -14.40 -12.54
N ALA A 155 -1.43 -13.56 -12.19
CA ALA A 155 -0.03 -13.92 -12.22
C ALA A 155 0.39 -14.92 -11.10
N HIS A 156 -0.39 -15.05 -10.02
CA HIS A 156 -0.14 -15.98 -8.93
C HIS A 156 -1.46 -16.62 -8.42
N ALA A 157 -2.27 -17.08 -9.35
CA ALA A 157 -3.63 -17.54 -9.07
C ALA A 157 -3.68 -18.78 -8.17
N LYS A 158 -2.72 -19.73 -8.30
CA LYS A 158 -2.67 -20.91 -7.43
C LYS A 158 -2.20 -20.58 -6.01
N THR A 159 -1.24 -19.69 -5.88
CA THR A 159 -0.84 -19.13 -4.56
C THR A 159 -2.04 -18.49 -3.87
N SER A 160 -2.80 -17.68 -4.61
CA SER A 160 -4.01 -17.02 -4.12
C SER A 160 -5.07 -18.01 -3.65
N GLU A 161 -5.26 -19.11 -4.40
CA GLU A 161 -6.21 -20.18 -4.06
C GLU A 161 -5.81 -20.91 -2.78
N LEU A 162 -4.54 -21.30 -2.62
CA LEU A 162 -4.05 -21.93 -1.39
C LEU A 162 -4.30 -21.06 -0.14
N VAL A 163 -4.07 -19.77 -0.26
CA VAL A 163 -4.35 -18.83 0.83
C VAL A 163 -5.85 -18.69 1.07
N ALA A 164 -6.69 -18.71 0.03
CA ALA A 164 -8.14 -18.68 0.16
C ALA A 164 -8.68 -19.94 0.86
N GLU A 165 -8.14 -21.11 0.55
CA GLU A 165 -8.47 -22.37 1.24
C GLU A 165 -8.09 -22.31 2.74
N ALA A 166 -6.94 -21.72 3.08
CA ALA A 166 -6.52 -21.51 4.46
C ALA A 166 -7.49 -20.57 5.21
N ILE A 167 -7.95 -19.48 4.58
CA ILE A 167 -8.97 -18.61 5.16
C ILE A 167 -10.29 -19.37 5.36
N GLY A 168 -10.69 -20.22 4.41
CA GLY A 168 -11.89 -21.08 4.53
C GLY A 168 -11.82 -22.04 5.73
N LYS A 169 -10.65 -22.65 5.97
CA LYS A 169 -10.41 -23.48 7.17
C LYS A 169 -10.52 -22.65 8.45
N ALA A 170 -9.93 -21.45 8.47
CA ALA A 170 -10.02 -20.52 9.60
C ALA A 170 -11.47 -20.09 9.88
N MET A 171 -12.28 -19.83 8.83
CA MET A 171 -13.71 -19.54 8.96
C MET A 171 -14.45 -20.68 9.66
N THR A 172 -14.24 -21.91 9.21
CA THR A 172 -14.86 -23.11 9.80
C THR A 172 -14.46 -23.28 11.26
N LYS A 173 -13.14 -23.19 11.55
CA LYS A 173 -12.57 -23.35 12.89
C LYS A 173 -13.11 -22.33 13.90
N THR A 174 -13.37 -21.12 13.46
CA THR A 174 -13.82 -20.01 14.32
C THR A 174 -15.32 -19.73 14.22
N GLY A 175 -16.08 -20.52 13.45
CA GLY A 175 -17.53 -20.36 13.31
C GLY A 175 -17.94 -19.04 12.67
N MET A 176 -17.20 -18.58 11.65
CA MET A 176 -17.57 -17.40 10.89
C MET A 176 -18.77 -17.68 9.97
N PRO A 177 -19.65 -16.69 9.73
CA PRO A 177 -20.73 -16.83 8.77
C PRO A 177 -20.20 -17.16 7.36
N GLN A 178 -20.91 -18.03 6.66
CA GLN A 178 -20.64 -18.24 5.23
C GLN A 178 -20.74 -16.89 4.50
N GLY A 179 -19.85 -16.64 3.54
CA GLY A 179 -19.80 -15.37 2.82
C GLY A 179 -18.99 -14.25 3.48
N VAL A 180 -18.44 -14.45 4.70
CA VAL A 180 -17.51 -13.45 5.30
C VAL A 180 -16.26 -13.27 4.45
N PHE A 181 -15.80 -14.31 3.79
CA PHE A 181 -14.72 -14.27 2.83
C PHE A 181 -15.11 -15.03 1.57
N GLN A 182 -14.88 -14.40 0.42
CA GLN A 182 -15.11 -14.96 -0.91
C GLN A 182 -13.85 -14.78 -1.76
N HIS A 183 -13.57 -15.72 -2.65
CA HIS A 183 -12.42 -15.68 -3.52
C HIS A 183 -12.85 -15.98 -4.96
N LEU A 184 -12.53 -15.07 -5.89
CA LEU A 184 -12.94 -15.15 -7.27
C LEU A 184 -11.73 -15.06 -8.20
N HIS A 185 -11.68 -15.95 -9.20
CA HIS A 185 -10.71 -15.87 -10.29
C HIS A 185 -11.23 -15.02 -11.43
N GLY A 186 -10.32 -14.32 -12.11
CA GLY A 186 -10.65 -13.55 -13.29
C GLY A 186 -9.46 -12.75 -13.80
N ALA A 187 -9.15 -12.87 -15.08
CA ALA A 187 -8.12 -12.08 -15.76
C ALA A 187 -8.71 -10.87 -16.48
N SER A 188 -9.99 -10.93 -16.88
CA SER A 188 -10.66 -9.86 -17.61
C SER A 188 -10.98 -8.66 -16.72
N PHE A 189 -11.07 -7.49 -17.37
CA PHE A 189 -11.56 -6.27 -16.72
C PHE A 189 -13.05 -6.34 -16.35
N GLU A 190 -13.82 -7.18 -17.05
CA GLU A 190 -15.27 -7.33 -16.84
C GLU A 190 -15.60 -7.79 -15.44
N VAL A 191 -14.93 -8.83 -14.94
CA VAL A 191 -15.10 -9.33 -13.55
C VAL A 191 -14.81 -8.22 -12.54
N GLY A 192 -13.70 -7.50 -12.71
CA GLY A 192 -13.33 -6.40 -11.81
C GLY A 192 -14.35 -5.27 -11.82
N GLN A 193 -14.82 -4.87 -12.98
CA GLN A 193 -15.85 -3.82 -13.12
C GLN A 193 -17.20 -4.26 -12.54
N ALA A 194 -17.60 -5.52 -12.76
CA ALA A 194 -18.84 -6.06 -12.22
C ALA A 194 -18.84 -6.02 -10.69
N LEU A 195 -17.74 -6.43 -10.04
CA LEU A 195 -17.56 -6.37 -8.60
C LEU A 195 -17.69 -4.93 -8.06
N VAL A 196 -17.06 -3.95 -8.71
CA VAL A 196 -17.12 -2.55 -8.28
C VAL A 196 -18.49 -1.94 -8.54
N LYS A 197 -19.14 -2.26 -9.65
CA LYS A 197 -20.49 -1.76 -10.01
C LYS A 197 -21.61 -2.35 -9.17
N HIS A 198 -21.38 -3.51 -8.53
CA HIS A 198 -22.44 -4.20 -7.80
C HIS A 198 -23.01 -3.34 -6.66
N PRO A 199 -24.35 -3.18 -6.52
CA PRO A 199 -24.96 -2.23 -5.60
C PRO A 199 -24.67 -2.52 -4.12
N GLN A 200 -24.40 -3.78 -3.76
CA GLN A 200 -24.10 -4.18 -2.39
C GLN A 200 -22.61 -4.07 -2.04
N THR A 201 -21.70 -3.84 -2.98
CA THR A 201 -20.30 -3.48 -2.71
C THR A 201 -20.25 -2.12 -2.03
N LYS A 202 -19.51 -1.98 -0.92
CA LYS A 202 -19.45 -0.77 -0.09
C LYS A 202 -18.09 -0.07 -0.07
N ALA A 203 -17.02 -0.77 -0.44
CA ALA A 203 -15.70 -0.19 -0.61
C ALA A 203 -14.83 -1.08 -1.49
N VAL A 204 -13.73 -0.54 -1.98
CA VAL A 204 -12.71 -1.25 -2.78
C VAL A 204 -11.34 -0.99 -2.17
N GLY A 205 -10.54 -2.07 -1.99
CA GLY A 205 -9.10 -2.02 -1.76
C GLY A 205 -8.37 -2.45 -3.03
N PHE A 206 -7.36 -1.70 -3.44
CA PHE A 206 -6.58 -1.97 -4.64
C PHE A 206 -5.11 -1.57 -4.44
N THR A 207 -4.20 -2.41 -4.92
CA THR A 207 -2.78 -2.07 -5.06
C THR A 207 -2.32 -2.46 -6.46
N GLY A 208 -1.79 -1.51 -7.22
CA GLY A 208 -1.35 -1.78 -8.59
C GLY A 208 -1.03 -0.52 -9.40
N SER A 209 -1.19 -0.57 -10.72
CA SER A 209 -0.86 0.55 -11.60
C SER A 209 -1.83 1.73 -11.45
N LEU A 210 -1.33 2.94 -11.75
CA LEU A 210 -2.15 4.16 -11.80
C LEU A 210 -3.36 3.99 -12.75
N VAL A 211 -3.15 3.36 -13.91
CA VAL A 211 -4.21 3.14 -14.89
C VAL A 211 -5.31 2.24 -14.32
N GLY A 212 -4.92 1.14 -13.65
CA GLY A 212 -5.88 0.21 -13.05
C GLY A 212 -6.64 0.84 -11.88
N GLY A 213 -5.92 1.46 -10.93
CA GLY A 213 -6.54 2.08 -9.76
C GLY A 213 -7.48 3.23 -10.14
N LYS A 214 -7.03 4.09 -11.07
CA LYS A 214 -7.88 5.19 -11.56
C LYS A 214 -9.12 4.68 -12.27
N ALA A 215 -9.03 3.64 -13.09
CA ALA A 215 -10.20 3.06 -13.77
C ALA A 215 -11.23 2.53 -12.76
N LEU A 216 -10.82 1.84 -11.69
CA LEU A 216 -11.72 1.36 -10.64
C LEU A 216 -12.32 2.53 -9.85
N PHE A 217 -11.52 3.55 -9.55
CA PHE A 217 -11.97 4.78 -8.89
C PHE A 217 -13.05 5.50 -9.72
N ASP A 218 -12.84 5.66 -11.01
CA ASP A 218 -13.80 6.31 -11.92
C ASP A 218 -15.11 5.50 -12.00
N VAL A 219 -15.03 4.17 -12.13
CA VAL A 219 -16.21 3.28 -12.11
C VAL A 219 -16.99 3.41 -10.79
N ALA A 220 -16.30 3.44 -9.65
CA ALA A 220 -16.94 3.56 -8.33
C ALA A 220 -17.65 4.91 -8.15
N ASN A 221 -17.08 5.99 -8.67
CA ASN A 221 -17.67 7.33 -8.60
C ASN A 221 -18.85 7.55 -9.58
N GLN A 222 -18.91 6.76 -10.67
CA GLN A 222 -20.01 6.81 -11.64
C GLN A 222 -21.24 6.00 -11.22
N ARG A 223 -21.18 5.27 -10.09
CA ARG A 223 -22.32 4.52 -9.56
C ARG A 223 -23.45 5.48 -9.11
N PRO A 224 -24.73 5.04 -9.18
CA PRO A 224 -25.84 5.79 -8.58
C PRO A 224 -25.61 6.13 -7.10
N ILE A 225 -24.93 5.23 -6.36
CA ILE A 225 -24.44 5.45 -5.00
C ILE A 225 -22.93 5.24 -5.04
N PRO A 226 -22.12 6.31 -5.07
CA PRO A 226 -20.67 6.22 -5.06
C PRO A 226 -20.12 5.51 -3.82
N ILE A 227 -18.99 4.83 -3.96
CA ILE A 227 -18.30 4.16 -2.85
C ILE A 227 -16.83 4.55 -2.81
N PRO A 228 -16.19 4.51 -1.62
CA PRO A 228 -14.76 4.76 -1.52
C PRO A 228 -13.95 3.67 -2.20
N VAL A 229 -12.88 4.10 -2.86
CA VAL A 229 -11.82 3.25 -3.42
C VAL A 229 -10.52 3.65 -2.77
N PHE A 230 -9.93 2.75 -2.01
CA PHE A 230 -8.62 2.91 -1.39
C PHE A 230 -7.59 2.22 -2.29
N ALA A 231 -7.12 2.96 -3.28
CA ALA A 231 -6.14 2.48 -4.23
C ALA A 231 -4.75 3.05 -3.92
N GLU A 232 -3.77 2.16 -3.79
CA GLU A 232 -2.35 2.48 -3.88
C GLU A 232 -1.92 2.26 -5.33
N MET A 233 -1.26 3.28 -5.92
CA MET A 233 -1.01 3.31 -7.36
C MET A 233 0.47 3.59 -7.65
N SER A 234 0.77 4.67 -8.38
CA SER A 234 2.10 4.95 -8.89
C SER A 234 2.89 5.90 -7.98
N SER A 235 4.18 5.62 -7.76
CA SER A 235 5.11 6.49 -7.05
C SER A 235 6.52 6.37 -7.63
N ILE A 236 7.26 7.47 -7.71
CA ILE A 236 8.67 7.49 -8.13
C ILE A 236 9.64 7.66 -6.96
N ASN A 237 9.12 7.87 -5.75
CA ASN A 237 9.86 7.85 -4.48
C ASN A 237 11.16 8.66 -4.50
N PRO A 238 11.12 9.98 -4.67
CA PRO A 238 12.29 10.79 -4.89
C PRO A 238 13.26 10.75 -3.70
N ILE A 239 14.54 10.62 -3.99
CA ILE A 239 15.64 10.78 -3.03
C ILE A 239 16.35 12.12 -3.34
N ILE A 240 16.42 13.01 -2.36
CA ILE A 240 17.12 14.25 -2.43
C ILE A 240 18.49 14.09 -1.76
N LEU A 241 19.57 14.33 -2.51
CA LEU A 241 20.93 14.30 -2.03
C LEU A 241 21.40 15.72 -1.83
N LEU A 242 21.65 16.12 -0.59
CA LEU A 242 22.15 17.46 -0.28
C LEU A 242 23.65 17.54 -0.58
N PRO A 243 24.12 18.65 -1.19
CA PRO A 243 25.45 18.72 -1.80
C PRO A 243 26.62 18.67 -0.80
N GLU A 244 26.49 19.27 0.40
CA GLU A 244 27.57 19.28 1.40
C GLU A 244 27.84 17.86 1.93
N SER A 245 26.76 17.12 2.22
CA SER A 245 26.84 15.74 2.73
C SER A 245 27.28 14.76 1.65
N LEU A 246 26.79 14.95 0.43
CA LEU A 246 27.17 14.12 -0.71
C LEU A 246 28.67 14.25 -1.02
N GLY A 247 29.23 15.43 -0.92
CA GLY A 247 30.66 15.65 -1.09
C GLY A 247 31.54 14.91 -0.10
N LYS A 248 31.01 14.55 1.08
CA LYS A 248 31.75 13.85 2.13
C LYS A 248 31.66 12.32 2.04
N ASP A 249 30.50 11.77 1.66
CA ASP A 249 30.23 10.31 1.72
C ASP A 249 29.44 9.82 0.50
N HIS A 250 29.92 10.16 -0.70
CA HIS A 250 29.26 9.76 -1.95
C HIS A 250 29.28 8.23 -2.17
N GLN A 251 30.35 7.53 -1.75
CA GLN A 251 30.48 6.09 -1.97
C GLN A 251 29.46 5.29 -1.18
N LYS A 252 29.33 5.51 0.12
CA LYS A 252 28.33 4.83 0.97
C LYS A 252 26.91 5.14 0.53
N THR A 253 26.64 6.38 0.14
CA THR A 253 25.36 6.80 -0.41
C THR A 253 25.06 6.04 -1.71
N ALA A 254 26.04 5.87 -2.60
CA ALA A 254 25.89 5.11 -3.83
C ALA A 254 25.62 3.63 -3.57
N GLU A 255 26.31 3.00 -2.61
CA GLU A 255 26.08 1.60 -2.21
C GLU A 255 24.67 1.39 -1.70
N MET A 256 24.22 2.26 -0.79
CA MET A 256 22.86 2.19 -0.21
C MET A 256 21.78 2.35 -1.28
N ILE A 257 21.94 3.30 -2.19
CA ILE A 257 20.96 3.56 -3.26
C ILE A 257 20.98 2.45 -4.31
N ALA A 258 22.17 1.96 -4.72
CA ALA A 258 22.27 0.82 -5.64
C ALA A 258 21.55 -0.42 -5.10
N ALA A 259 21.78 -0.75 -3.83
CA ALA A 259 21.10 -1.88 -3.17
C ALA A 259 19.58 -1.70 -3.18
N SER A 260 19.08 -0.47 -2.98
CA SER A 260 17.65 -0.16 -3.04
C SER A 260 17.08 -0.30 -4.45
N ILE A 261 17.75 0.23 -5.48
CA ILE A 261 17.32 0.16 -6.89
C ILE A 261 17.22 -1.29 -7.37
N THR A 262 18.18 -2.14 -6.96
CA THR A 262 18.31 -3.51 -7.47
C THR A 262 17.54 -4.53 -6.65
N LEU A 263 17.09 -4.21 -5.43
CA LEU A 263 16.35 -5.12 -4.56
C LEU A 263 15.11 -5.66 -5.27
N GLY A 264 14.99 -7.00 -5.35
CA GLY A 264 13.85 -7.65 -5.99
C GLY A 264 13.60 -7.18 -7.42
N VAL A 265 14.67 -6.91 -8.16
CA VAL A 265 14.62 -6.38 -9.54
C VAL A 265 13.86 -5.04 -9.62
N GLY A 266 13.95 -4.21 -8.58
CA GLY A 266 13.27 -2.92 -8.48
C GLY A 266 11.74 -3.00 -8.45
N GLN A 267 11.15 -4.18 -8.25
CA GLN A 267 9.69 -4.40 -8.31
C GLN A 267 8.99 -4.09 -6.98
N PHE A 268 9.30 -2.93 -6.42
CA PHE A 268 8.67 -2.39 -5.20
C PHE A 268 7.93 -1.09 -5.51
N CYS A 269 6.77 -0.90 -4.91
CA CYS A 269 6.03 0.37 -4.97
C CYS A 269 6.85 1.55 -4.40
N THR A 270 7.83 1.26 -3.56
CA THR A 270 8.76 2.24 -2.98
C THR A 270 10.16 2.21 -3.62
N ASN A 271 10.33 1.66 -4.83
CA ASN A 271 11.62 1.73 -5.53
C ASN A 271 11.99 3.21 -5.81
N PRO A 272 13.27 3.64 -5.55
CA PRO A 272 13.69 5.01 -5.82
C PRO A 272 13.87 5.26 -7.32
N GLY A 273 12.82 5.70 -7.98
CA GLY A 273 12.82 5.98 -9.43
C GLY A 273 13.41 7.35 -9.78
N LEU A 274 13.60 8.26 -8.80
CA LEU A 274 14.10 9.61 -9.01
C LEU A 274 15.14 9.98 -7.95
N ILE A 275 16.26 10.55 -8.38
CA ILE A 275 17.32 11.07 -7.51
C ILE A 275 17.59 12.52 -7.90
N LEU A 276 17.55 13.44 -6.94
CA LEU A 276 17.75 14.87 -7.18
C LEU A 276 18.96 15.38 -6.40
N SER A 277 19.83 16.17 -7.05
CA SER A 277 20.90 16.89 -6.36
C SER A 277 21.32 18.13 -7.13
N VAL A 278 22.03 19.01 -6.44
CA VAL A 278 22.76 20.13 -7.08
C VAL A 278 23.95 19.56 -7.82
N ASP A 279 24.22 20.05 -9.04
CA ASP A 279 25.30 19.59 -9.91
C ASP A 279 26.65 20.08 -9.37
N THR A 280 27.34 19.20 -8.67
CA THR A 280 28.62 19.43 -8.00
C THR A 280 29.59 18.28 -8.32
N ASP A 281 30.87 18.45 -7.98
CA ASP A 281 31.86 17.39 -8.07
C ASP A 281 31.46 16.17 -7.22
N GLY A 282 30.82 16.38 -6.06
CA GLY A 282 30.27 15.30 -5.23
C GLY A 282 29.22 14.49 -5.95
N LEU A 283 28.32 15.13 -6.72
CA LEU A 283 27.33 14.43 -7.54
C LEU A 283 28.01 13.61 -8.66
N ASN A 284 29.06 14.15 -9.29
CA ASN A 284 29.80 13.43 -10.33
C ASN A 284 30.49 12.19 -9.78
N GLN A 285 31.08 12.26 -8.58
CA GLN A 285 31.66 11.09 -7.91
C GLN A 285 30.57 10.07 -7.52
N PHE A 286 29.46 10.53 -6.94
CA PHE A 286 28.32 9.68 -6.63
C PHE A 286 27.81 8.91 -7.87
N ILE A 287 27.62 9.59 -9.00
CA ILE A 287 27.17 8.96 -10.26
C ILE A 287 28.18 7.90 -10.72
N LYS A 288 29.49 8.17 -10.61
CA LYS A 288 30.54 7.22 -10.95
C LYS A 288 30.48 5.98 -10.05
N ASP A 289 30.37 6.16 -8.74
CA ASP A 289 30.29 5.06 -7.77
C ASP A 289 29.00 4.24 -7.94
N LEU A 290 27.86 4.92 -8.10
CA LEU A 290 26.59 4.29 -8.39
C LEU A 290 26.65 3.46 -9.67
N SER A 291 27.23 4.04 -10.74
CA SER A 291 27.45 3.33 -12.01
C SER A 291 28.32 2.08 -11.85
N GLY A 292 29.36 2.14 -11.01
CA GLY A 292 30.20 0.99 -10.67
C GLY A 292 29.40 -0.13 -9.98
N LYS A 293 28.48 0.20 -9.11
CA LYS A 293 27.59 -0.80 -8.45
C LYS A 293 26.55 -1.35 -9.40
N ILE A 294 25.98 -0.52 -10.25
CA ILE A 294 24.94 -0.94 -11.22
C ILE A 294 25.51 -1.89 -12.29
N ILE A 295 26.75 -1.67 -12.78
CA ILE A 295 27.34 -2.57 -13.78
C ILE A 295 27.68 -3.95 -13.22
N GLU A 296 27.92 -4.04 -11.90
CA GLU A 296 28.18 -5.28 -11.19
C GLU A 296 26.89 -6.04 -10.82
N ALA A 297 25.74 -5.35 -10.82
CA ALA A 297 24.46 -5.94 -10.49
C ALA A 297 24.01 -6.92 -11.60
N LEU A 298 23.65 -8.14 -11.20
CA LEU A 298 23.16 -9.14 -12.14
C LEU A 298 21.73 -8.83 -12.54
N PRO A 299 21.39 -8.88 -13.85
CA PRO A 299 20.01 -8.95 -14.29
C PRO A 299 19.29 -10.15 -13.67
N ALA A 300 18.02 -9.99 -13.32
CA ALA A 300 17.24 -11.08 -12.77
C ALA A 300 15.85 -11.13 -13.36
N GLU A 301 15.18 -12.27 -13.22
CA GLU A 301 13.84 -12.48 -13.77
C GLU A 301 12.81 -11.62 -13.04
N MET A 302 11.97 -10.94 -13.82
CA MET A 302 10.83 -10.18 -13.33
C MET A 302 9.62 -11.10 -13.15
N LEU A 303 8.66 -10.69 -12.34
CA LEU A 303 7.50 -11.47 -11.90
C LEU A 303 6.74 -12.18 -13.02
N HIS A 304 6.55 -11.51 -14.15
CA HIS A 304 5.88 -12.07 -15.32
C HIS A 304 6.16 -11.24 -16.58
N ASN A 305 5.90 -11.82 -17.74
CA ASN A 305 6.19 -11.23 -19.04
C ASN A 305 5.65 -9.80 -19.20
N GLY A 306 4.40 -9.54 -18.80
CA GLY A 306 3.80 -8.21 -18.95
C GLY A 306 4.49 -7.11 -18.15
N ILE A 307 5.02 -7.41 -16.97
CA ILE A 307 5.85 -6.45 -16.18
C ILE A 307 7.17 -6.22 -16.89
N ALA A 308 7.84 -7.27 -17.36
CA ALA A 308 9.13 -7.16 -18.04
C ALA A 308 9.02 -6.33 -19.34
N GLU A 309 8.01 -6.61 -20.16
CA GLU A 309 7.74 -5.86 -21.40
C GLU A 309 7.45 -4.38 -21.09
N ASN A 310 6.62 -4.11 -20.07
CA ASN A 310 6.32 -2.74 -19.66
C ASN A 310 7.56 -2.01 -19.15
N TYR A 311 8.40 -2.69 -18.36
CA TYR A 311 9.67 -2.15 -17.88
C TYR A 311 10.57 -1.73 -19.05
N VAL A 312 10.83 -2.63 -19.99
CA VAL A 312 11.67 -2.35 -21.17
C VAL A 312 11.07 -1.20 -21.99
N LYS A 313 9.77 -1.20 -22.23
CA LYS A 313 9.07 -0.13 -22.96
C LYS A 313 9.24 1.23 -22.27
N LYS A 314 8.93 1.33 -20.97
CA LYS A 314 8.99 2.59 -20.20
C LYS A 314 10.43 3.10 -20.04
N MET A 315 11.38 2.20 -19.75
CA MET A 315 12.80 2.52 -19.69
C MET A 315 13.31 3.06 -21.03
N THR A 316 13.01 2.38 -22.14
CA THR A 316 13.41 2.85 -23.49
C THR A 316 12.77 4.19 -23.82
N GLN A 317 11.51 4.38 -23.46
CA GLN A 317 10.82 5.66 -23.63
C GLN A 317 11.53 6.77 -22.84
N ALA A 318 11.90 6.53 -21.57
CA ALA A 318 12.63 7.51 -20.75
C ALA A 318 14.00 7.85 -21.36
N LEU A 319 14.77 6.83 -21.75
CA LEU A 319 16.10 7.01 -22.35
C LEU A 319 16.06 7.72 -23.72
N SER A 320 14.97 7.63 -24.47
CA SER A 320 14.82 8.30 -25.77
C SER A 320 14.45 9.79 -25.66
N GLN A 321 14.14 10.29 -24.45
CA GLN A 321 13.77 11.68 -24.28
C GLN A 321 14.97 12.63 -24.47
N LYS A 322 14.69 13.81 -25.00
CA LYS A 322 15.70 14.83 -25.21
C LYS A 322 16.40 15.20 -23.90
N GLY A 323 17.73 15.26 -23.92
CA GLY A 323 18.54 15.62 -22.77
C GLY A 323 18.71 14.53 -21.71
N VAL A 324 18.16 13.33 -21.94
CA VAL A 324 18.44 12.17 -21.10
C VAL A 324 19.70 11.47 -21.56
N LYS A 325 20.60 11.21 -20.62
CA LYS A 325 21.86 10.52 -20.82
C LYS A 325 21.84 9.19 -20.05
N LEU A 326 22.12 8.08 -20.73
CA LEU A 326 22.40 6.82 -20.04
C LEU A 326 23.73 6.92 -19.30
N GLU A 327 23.72 6.80 -17.98
CA GLU A 327 24.94 6.77 -17.18
C GLU A 327 25.49 5.36 -17.06
N MET A 328 24.63 4.38 -16.78
CA MET A 328 25.01 2.97 -16.71
C MET A 328 23.80 2.05 -16.90
N GLN A 329 24.05 0.90 -17.48
CA GLN A 329 23.13 -0.25 -17.50
C GLN A 329 23.93 -1.50 -17.18
N ALA A 330 23.38 -2.38 -16.36
CA ALA A 330 23.97 -3.67 -16.01
C ALA A 330 24.27 -4.50 -17.28
N ARG A 331 25.31 -5.33 -17.22
CA ARG A 331 25.69 -6.19 -18.36
C ARG A 331 24.56 -7.14 -18.72
N GLU A 332 24.45 -7.44 -20.00
CA GLU A 332 23.57 -8.49 -20.47
C GLU A 332 24.19 -9.85 -20.14
N GLU A 333 23.60 -10.59 -19.22
CA GLU A 333 23.92 -12.01 -19.03
C GLU A 333 22.83 -12.83 -19.70
N SER A 334 23.03 -13.22 -20.95
CA SER A 334 22.14 -14.16 -21.61
C SER A 334 22.53 -15.59 -21.28
N LYS A 335 22.00 -16.18 -20.23
CA LYS A 335 21.88 -17.64 -20.18
C LYS A 335 20.80 -18.05 -21.15
N LYS A 336 21.12 -19.05 -22.01
CA LYS A 336 20.18 -19.58 -23.01
C LYS A 336 18.90 -20.05 -22.30
N GLY A 337 17.82 -19.31 -22.42
CA GLY A 337 16.54 -19.61 -21.79
C GLY A 337 15.99 -18.56 -20.83
N ASP A 338 16.80 -17.58 -20.39
CA ASP A 338 16.34 -16.52 -19.50
C ASP A 338 15.38 -15.59 -20.24
N LYS A 339 14.15 -15.57 -19.78
CA LYS A 339 13.09 -14.66 -20.27
C LYS A 339 12.83 -13.59 -19.21
N ASN A 340 12.28 -12.47 -19.62
CA ASN A 340 11.77 -11.44 -18.70
C ASN A 340 12.82 -10.80 -17.77
N GLN A 341 14.06 -10.64 -18.20
CA GLN A 341 15.10 -10.04 -17.36
C GLN A 341 14.94 -8.54 -17.19
N GLY A 342 14.90 -8.07 -15.92
CA GLY A 342 15.04 -6.66 -15.55
C GLY A 342 16.53 -6.30 -15.43
N ARG A 343 17.03 -5.40 -16.28
CA ARG A 343 18.42 -4.92 -16.25
C ARG A 343 18.51 -3.61 -15.46
N PRO A 344 19.21 -3.56 -14.33
CA PRO A 344 19.43 -2.32 -13.59
C PRO A 344 19.99 -1.22 -14.49
N THR A 345 19.36 -0.05 -14.45
CA THR A 345 19.68 1.06 -15.35
C THR A 345 19.59 2.39 -14.59
N VAL A 346 20.61 3.24 -14.77
CA VAL A 346 20.66 4.59 -14.24
C VAL A 346 20.89 5.56 -15.40
N ALA A 347 20.07 6.60 -15.44
CA ALA A 347 20.19 7.69 -16.40
C ALA A 347 20.25 9.04 -15.68
N SER A 348 20.66 10.09 -16.38
CA SER A 348 20.61 11.44 -15.85
C SER A 348 20.01 12.42 -16.85
N THR A 349 19.49 13.54 -16.34
CA THR A 349 19.07 14.70 -17.14
C THR A 349 19.24 15.98 -16.31
N THR A 350 19.06 17.13 -16.94
CA THR A 350 19.05 18.42 -16.23
C THR A 350 17.66 18.74 -15.70
N ALA A 351 17.58 19.54 -14.63
CA ALA A 351 16.31 20.05 -14.12
C ALA A 351 15.50 20.81 -15.19
N VAL A 352 16.17 21.51 -16.08
CA VAL A 352 15.54 22.24 -17.19
C VAL A 352 14.80 21.30 -18.15
N GLU A 353 15.43 20.20 -18.55
CA GLU A 353 14.79 19.24 -19.45
C GLU A 353 13.69 18.43 -18.72
N PHE A 354 13.91 18.08 -17.46
CA PHE A 354 12.90 17.41 -16.62
C PHE A 354 11.62 18.26 -16.49
N LEU A 355 11.76 19.55 -16.15
CA LEU A 355 10.61 20.46 -15.98
C LEU A 355 9.83 20.72 -17.28
N LYS A 356 10.49 20.59 -18.43
CA LYS A 356 9.83 20.72 -19.74
C LYS A 356 9.10 19.46 -20.18
N ASN A 357 9.44 18.32 -19.62
CA ASN A 357 8.92 17.02 -20.07
C ASN A 357 8.28 16.22 -18.92
N PRO A 358 6.97 16.38 -18.68
CA PRO A 358 6.26 15.66 -17.61
C PRO A 358 6.38 14.12 -17.68
N SER A 359 6.65 13.54 -18.86
CA SER A 359 6.79 12.08 -18.99
C SER A 359 8.02 11.53 -18.25
N LEU A 360 9.00 12.35 -17.92
CA LEU A 360 10.17 11.97 -17.12
C LEU A 360 9.83 11.78 -15.62
N ALA A 361 8.67 12.26 -15.18
CA ALA A 361 8.13 12.04 -13.84
C ALA A 361 7.20 10.82 -13.75
N GLU A 362 7.05 10.05 -14.86
CA GLU A 362 6.29 8.80 -14.83
C GLU A 362 7.11 7.65 -14.24
N GLU A 363 6.43 6.77 -13.48
CA GLU A 363 7.05 5.58 -12.92
C GLU A 363 7.53 4.61 -14.01
N VAL A 364 8.77 4.15 -13.86
CA VAL A 364 9.34 3.01 -14.59
C VAL A 364 9.45 1.85 -13.60
N PHE A 365 8.43 1.01 -13.53
CA PHE A 365 8.34 -0.06 -12.55
C PHE A 365 9.38 -1.17 -12.83
N GLY A 366 10.47 -1.17 -12.06
CA GLY A 366 11.63 -2.03 -12.23
C GLY A 366 12.91 -1.35 -11.76
N PRO A 367 14.11 -1.93 -12.00
CA PRO A 367 15.37 -1.43 -11.48
C PRO A 367 15.92 -0.25 -12.30
N PHE A 368 15.17 0.86 -12.32
CA PHE A 368 15.49 2.09 -13.02
C PHE A 368 15.49 3.29 -12.08
N SER A 369 16.47 4.19 -12.25
CA SER A 369 16.46 5.50 -11.59
C SER A 369 16.95 6.59 -12.55
N LEU A 370 16.29 7.75 -12.48
CA LEU A 370 16.66 8.96 -13.20
C LEU A 370 17.26 9.98 -12.23
N ILE A 371 18.47 10.45 -12.52
CA ILE A 371 19.15 11.48 -11.72
C ILE A 371 18.89 12.86 -12.34
N ILE A 372 18.38 13.79 -11.55
CA ILE A 372 18.13 15.16 -11.95
C ILE A 372 19.25 16.06 -11.42
N ARG A 373 20.00 16.66 -12.33
CA ARG A 373 21.07 17.63 -12.06
C ARG A 373 20.47 19.02 -12.00
N CYS A 374 20.51 19.66 -10.83
CA CYS A 374 20.02 21.00 -10.60
C CYS A 374 21.19 21.97 -10.50
N ASN A 375 21.08 23.18 -11.08
CA ASN A 375 22.16 24.19 -11.01
C ASN A 375 22.39 24.70 -9.57
N ASP A 376 21.31 24.78 -8.79
CA ASP A 376 21.32 25.24 -7.40
C ASP A 376 20.13 24.72 -6.60
N ILE A 377 20.08 25.04 -5.32
CA ILE A 377 18.96 24.66 -4.41
C ILE A 377 17.63 25.29 -4.84
N SER A 378 17.64 26.45 -5.47
CA SER A 378 16.40 27.08 -5.96
C SER A 378 15.78 26.27 -7.09
N GLU A 379 16.61 25.78 -8.01
CA GLU A 379 16.15 24.90 -9.09
C GLU A 379 15.73 23.53 -8.57
N LEU A 380 16.46 22.97 -7.59
CA LEU A 380 16.05 21.73 -6.91
C LEU A 380 14.68 21.89 -6.27
N ASN A 381 14.42 22.99 -5.56
CA ASN A 381 13.11 23.28 -5.00
C ASN A 381 12.01 23.38 -6.07
N LYS A 382 12.31 23.96 -7.25
CA LYS A 382 11.35 24.00 -8.37
C LYS A 382 11.00 22.59 -8.88
N VAL A 383 12.01 21.72 -9.00
CA VAL A 383 11.78 20.32 -9.40
C VAL A 383 10.90 19.62 -8.37
N VAL A 384 11.23 19.72 -7.07
CA VAL A 384 10.42 19.13 -5.99
C VAL A 384 8.99 19.68 -6.01
N GLY A 385 8.82 20.98 -6.19
CA GLY A 385 7.51 21.62 -6.30
C GLY A 385 6.66 21.10 -7.46
N SER A 386 7.29 20.68 -8.57
CA SER A 386 6.62 20.14 -9.74
C SER A 386 6.16 18.68 -9.60
N LEU A 387 6.70 17.95 -8.62
CA LEU A 387 6.34 16.55 -8.39
C LEU A 387 4.88 16.43 -7.93
N HIS A 388 4.23 15.39 -8.40
CA HIS A 388 2.92 14.93 -7.88
C HIS A 388 3.08 14.21 -6.54
N GLY A 389 1.97 13.71 -5.98
CA GLY A 389 1.98 12.93 -4.73
C GLY A 389 2.79 11.64 -4.86
N GLN A 390 3.47 11.28 -3.76
CA GLN A 390 4.39 10.14 -3.64
C GLN A 390 4.04 9.29 -2.42
N LEU A 391 4.37 8.01 -2.45
CA LEU A 391 4.33 7.16 -1.25
C LEU A 391 5.42 7.58 -0.25
N THR A 392 6.62 7.81 -0.77
CA THR A 392 7.77 8.16 0.07
C THR A 392 8.59 9.28 -0.56
N SER A 393 9.35 9.98 0.27
CA SER A 393 10.47 10.81 -0.14
C SER A 393 11.61 10.68 0.87
N SER A 394 12.85 10.71 0.39
CA SER A 394 14.04 10.65 1.25
C SER A 394 14.89 11.92 1.10
N ILE A 395 15.50 12.35 2.21
CA ILE A 395 16.55 13.38 2.20
C ILE A 395 17.80 12.74 2.78
N ILE A 396 18.89 12.81 2.06
CA ILE A 396 20.22 12.38 2.54
C ILE A 396 21.05 13.64 2.75
N GLY A 397 21.44 13.89 4.01
CA GLY A 397 22.16 15.07 4.43
C GLY A 397 22.49 15.06 5.90
N GLU A 398 23.45 15.91 6.31
CA GLU A 398 23.69 16.16 7.72
C GLU A 398 22.54 17.00 8.32
N GLU A 399 22.27 16.82 9.61
CA GLU A 399 21.18 17.52 10.31
C GLU A 399 21.26 19.05 10.13
N ALA A 400 22.45 19.63 10.23
CA ALA A 400 22.65 21.05 10.04
C ALA A 400 22.37 21.52 8.59
N GLU A 401 22.70 20.70 7.60
CA GLU A 401 22.41 20.98 6.19
C GLU A 401 20.91 20.87 5.90
N ILE A 402 20.25 19.83 6.42
CA ILE A 402 18.79 19.65 6.30
C ILE A 402 18.06 20.83 6.95
N ALA A 403 18.50 21.28 8.13
CA ALA A 403 17.92 22.42 8.84
C ALA A 403 18.02 23.74 8.06
N LYS A 404 19.13 23.98 7.34
CA LYS A 404 19.29 25.14 6.43
C LYS A 404 18.24 25.12 5.30
N HIS A 405 17.79 23.95 4.89
CA HIS A 405 16.84 23.74 3.80
C HIS A 405 15.46 23.31 4.28
N SER A 406 15.00 23.82 5.44
CA SER A 406 13.70 23.47 6.04
C SER A 406 12.51 23.67 5.08
N ASN A 407 12.58 24.63 4.16
CA ASN A 407 11.57 24.80 3.12
C ASN A 407 11.42 23.55 2.23
N LEU A 408 12.52 22.89 1.90
CA LEU A 408 12.51 21.63 1.14
C LEU A 408 11.75 20.53 1.92
N THR A 409 12.04 20.40 3.21
CA THR A 409 11.33 19.43 4.08
C THR A 409 9.83 19.72 4.11
N ASN A 410 9.42 20.98 4.24
CA ASN A 410 8.02 21.38 4.23
C ASN A 410 7.33 21.04 2.89
N MET A 411 8.00 21.30 1.76
CA MET A 411 7.47 20.93 0.45
C MET A 411 7.27 19.40 0.32
N LEU A 412 8.19 18.61 0.86
CA LEU A 412 8.09 17.14 0.81
C LEU A 412 6.98 16.59 1.72
N ILE A 413 6.67 17.25 2.85
CA ILE A 413 5.52 16.91 3.70
C ILE A 413 4.21 16.99 2.89
N GLU A 414 4.10 17.96 1.99
CA GLU A 414 2.93 18.09 1.13
C GLU A 414 2.87 17.05 -0.01
N LYS A 415 4.00 16.44 -0.34
CA LYS A 415 4.14 15.55 -1.50
C LYS A 415 4.16 14.06 -1.14
N ALA A 416 4.57 13.67 0.07
CA ALA A 416 4.82 12.28 0.40
C ALA A 416 4.05 11.83 1.66
N GLY A 417 3.66 10.56 1.66
CA GLY A 417 3.05 9.94 2.84
C GLY A 417 4.06 9.56 3.92
N ARG A 418 5.33 9.32 3.56
CA ARG A 418 6.42 8.99 4.48
C ARG A 418 7.69 9.74 4.09
N LEU A 419 8.25 10.49 5.05
CA LEU A 419 9.56 11.14 4.89
C LEU A 419 10.63 10.31 5.59
N ILE A 420 11.79 10.19 4.94
CA ILE A 420 12.91 9.38 5.41
C ILE A 420 14.16 10.26 5.44
N ILE A 421 14.88 10.26 6.54
CA ILE A 421 16.17 10.94 6.69
C ILE A 421 17.27 9.89 6.66
N ASN A 422 18.29 10.11 5.81
CA ASN A 422 19.49 9.27 5.71
C ASN A 422 19.21 7.78 5.49
N GLY A 423 18.16 7.49 4.71
CA GLY A 423 17.73 6.13 4.38
C GLY A 423 17.10 6.04 3.00
N VAL A 424 16.89 4.81 2.56
CA VAL A 424 16.25 4.50 1.28
C VAL A 424 14.78 4.13 1.47
N PRO A 425 13.93 4.35 0.46
CA PRO A 425 12.48 4.15 0.60
C PRO A 425 12.05 2.68 0.58
N THR A 426 12.85 1.77 0.00
CA THR A 426 12.53 0.33 -0.06
C THR A 426 12.48 -0.29 1.34
N GLY A 427 11.49 -1.14 1.53
CA GLY A 427 11.16 -1.69 2.85
C GLY A 427 10.14 -0.83 3.60
N VAL A 428 9.06 -1.49 4.03
CA VAL A 428 7.97 -0.87 4.79
C VAL A 428 7.77 -1.69 6.06
N GLU A 429 8.10 -1.10 7.21
CA GLU A 429 7.89 -1.72 8.51
C GLU A 429 6.39 -1.84 8.80
N VAL A 430 5.97 -2.93 9.43
CA VAL A 430 4.59 -3.13 9.89
C VAL A 430 4.52 -2.79 11.37
N CYS A 431 4.11 -1.57 11.67
CA CYS A 431 3.97 -1.09 13.05
C CYS A 431 2.82 -0.07 13.15
N PRO A 432 2.34 0.24 14.38
CA PRO A 432 1.21 1.16 14.56
C PRO A 432 1.43 2.57 14.01
N ALA A 433 2.66 3.08 14.02
CA ALA A 433 2.99 4.42 13.53
C ALA A 433 3.26 4.48 12.02
N GLN A 434 3.17 3.35 11.30
CA GLN A 434 3.44 3.34 9.87
C GLN A 434 2.35 4.07 9.10
N ASN A 435 2.77 4.91 8.16
CA ASN A 435 1.93 5.44 7.10
C ASN A 435 2.45 5.01 5.73
N HIS A 436 1.70 4.15 5.06
CA HIS A 436 1.95 3.73 3.68
C HIS A 436 0.78 4.19 2.82
N GLY A 437 0.92 5.37 2.29
CA GLY A 437 -0.07 6.14 1.56
C GLY A 437 0.58 7.38 0.97
N GLY A 438 -0.19 8.40 0.63
CA GLY A 438 0.32 9.67 0.12
C GLY A 438 -0.69 10.37 -0.79
N PRO A 439 -0.42 11.63 -1.18
CA PRO A 439 -1.31 12.37 -2.06
C PRO A 439 -1.43 11.73 -3.45
N PHE A 440 -2.52 12.05 -4.16
CA PHE A 440 -2.70 11.58 -5.54
C PHE A 440 -1.51 12.03 -6.44
N PRO A 441 -0.96 11.17 -7.31
CA PRO A 441 -1.47 9.86 -7.74
C PRO A 441 -0.97 8.65 -6.94
N ALA A 442 -0.23 8.84 -5.84
CA ALA A 442 0.25 7.70 -5.03
C ALA A 442 -0.93 6.91 -4.44
N THR A 443 -1.94 7.60 -3.94
CA THR A 443 -3.21 6.98 -3.52
C THR A 443 -4.42 7.81 -3.93
N THR A 444 -5.59 7.20 -3.88
CA THR A 444 -6.87 7.89 -4.10
C THR A 444 -7.35 8.70 -2.91
N ASP A 445 -6.86 8.43 -1.70
CA ASP A 445 -7.21 9.14 -0.47
C ASP A 445 -6.02 9.20 0.51
N SER A 446 -5.36 10.35 0.57
CA SER A 446 -4.18 10.60 1.39
C SER A 446 -4.41 10.60 2.90
N ARG A 447 -5.65 10.56 3.36
CA ARG A 447 -6.02 10.53 4.79
C ARG A 447 -5.82 9.16 5.43
N PHE A 448 -5.58 8.13 4.62
CA PHE A 448 -5.51 6.74 5.05
C PHE A 448 -4.18 6.08 4.68
N THR A 449 -3.87 5.03 5.41
CA THR A 449 -2.70 4.18 5.20
C THR A 449 -3.12 2.77 4.76
N ALA A 450 -2.29 2.10 3.94
CA ALA A 450 -2.48 0.68 3.59
C ALA A 450 -1.77 -0.27 4.57
N VAL A 451 -0.80 0.22 5.36
CA VAL A 451 -0.01 -0.57 6.33
C VAL A 451 -0.06 0.09 7.70
N GLY A 452 0.01 -0.73 8.75
CA GLY A 452 -0.12 -0.28 10.14
C GLY A 452 -1.56 -0.39 10.65
N THR A 453 -1.75 -0.15 11.95
CA THR A 453 -3.04 -0.39 12.62
C THR A 453 -4.17 0.47 12.08
N ASP A 454 -3.86 1.70 11.67
CA ASP A 454 -4.85 2.65 11.16
C ASP A 454 -5.46 2.26 9.80
N ALA A 455 -4.88 1.25 9.12
CA ALA A 455 -5.46 0.70 7.89
C ALA A 455 -6.91 0.18 8.07
N VAL A 456 -7.29 -0.23 9.28
CA VAL A 456 -8.66 -0.65 9.64
C VAL A 456 -9.66 0.48 9.40
N LYS A 457 -9.27 1.74 9.63
CA LYS A 457 -10.15 2.92 9.53
C LYS A 457 -10.65 3.18 8.11
N ARG A 458 -9.96 2.68 7.08
CA ARG A 458 -10.42 2.77 5.68
C ARG A 458 -11.80 2.13 5.47
N PHE A 459 -12.09 1.08 6.21
CA PHE A 459 -13.30 0.27 6.05
C PHE A 459 -14.36 0.54 7.12
N ALA A 460 -14.26 1.70 7.78
CA ALA A 460 -15.20 2.14 8.80
C ALA A 460 -15.65 3.60 8.56
N ARG A 461 -16.79 3.93 9.13
CA ARG A 461 -17.34 5.30 9.09
C ARG A 461 -17.88 5.70 10.46
N PRO A 462 -17.90 7.00 10.81
CA PRO A 462 -18.50 7.44 12.05
C PRO A 462 -20.04 7.37 12.01
N VAL A 463 -20.63 7.03 13.17
CA VAL A 463 -22.07 7.14 13.44
C VAL A 463 -22.26 7.78 14.80
N ALA A 464 -23.10 8.80 14.87
CA ALA A 464 -23.52 9.42 16.13
C ALA A 464 -24.86 8.87 16.59
N PHE A 465 -24.99 8.66 17.91
CA PHE A 465 -26.18 8.22 18.63
C PHE A 465 -26.62 9.37 19.52
N GLN A 466 -27.80 9.93 19.29
CA GLN A 466 -28.30 11.05 20.07
C GLN A 466 -29.46 10.61 20.93
N ASN A 467 -29.39 10.88 22.24
CA ASN A 467 -30.43 10.56 23.24
C ASN A 467 -30.80 9.05 23.28
N PHE A 468 -29.83 8.15 22.96
CA PHE A 468 -30.05 6.73 23.08
C PHE A 468 -30.03 6.30 24.54
N PRO A 469 -31.00 5.49 25.00
CA PRO A 469 -30.91 4.85 26.32
C PRO A 469 -29.65 3.97 26.39
N ASP A 470 -28.97 3.98 27.54
CA ASP A 470 -27.70 3.26 27.73
C ASP A 470 -27.81 1.75 27.38
N ALA A 471 -28.94 1.13 27.73
CA ALA A 471 -29.23 -0.27 27.43
C ALA A 471 -29.26 -0.61 25.92
N LEU A 472 -29.54 0.36 25.06
CA LEU A 472 -29.61 0.19 23.61
C LEU A 472 -28.32 0.57 22.89
N LEU A 473 -27.35 1.13 23.62
CA LEU A 473 -26.05 1.51 23.05
C LEU A 473 -25.16 0.29 22.83
N PRO A 474 -24.29 0.32 21.80
CA PRO A 474 -23.20 -0.64 21.71
C PRO A 474 -22.25 -0.48 22.90
N ASP A 475 -21.60 -1.58 23.30
CA ASP A 475 -20.79 -1.66 24.53
C ASP A 475 -19.67 -0.60 24.58
N GLU A 476 -19.13 -0.20 23.45
CA GLU A 476 -18.10 0.83 23.35
C GLU A 476 -18.61 2.23 23.79
N LEU A 477 -19.92 2.45 23.78
CA LEU A 477 -20.53 3.75 24.09
C LEU A 477 -21.31 3.76 25.42
N LYS A 478 -21.48 2.62 26.10
CA LYS A 478 -22.19 2.54 27.39
C LYS A 478 -21.44 3.30 28.49
N ASP A 479 -22.18 3.88 29.44
CA ASP A 479 -21.61 4.64 30.54
C ASP A 479 -20.57 3.87 31.35
N GLY A 480 -20.85 2.62 31.67
CA GLY A 480 -19.98 1.75 32.46
C GLY A 480 -18.68 1.31 31.77
N ASN A 481 -18.47 1.64 30.50
CA ASN A 481 -17.32 1.19 29.72
C ASN A 481 -17.01 -0.30 29.90
N PRO A 482 -17.93 -1.22 29.56
CA PRO A 482 -17.76 -2.64 29.86
C PRO A 482 -16.56 -3.27 29.17
N LEU A 483 -16.11 -2.67 28.07
CA LEU A 483 -14.92 -3.12 27.31
C LEU A 483 -13.62 -2.54 27.86
N LYS A 484 -13.66 -1.60 28.78
CA LYS A 484 -12.49 -0.91 29.36
C LYS A 484 -11.56 -0.32 28.31
N ILE A 485 -12.14 0.27 27.24
CA ILE A 485 -11.41 0.91 26.13
C ILE A 485 -11.13 2.38 26.43
N TRP A 486 -10.12 2.94 25.79
CA TRP A 486 -9.88 4.37 25.81
C TRP A 486 -10.96 5.12 25.01
N ARG A 487 -11.54 6.15 25.62
CA ARG A 487 -12.61 6.97 25.03
C ARG A 487 -12.37 8.45 25.33
N ILE A 488 -12.91 9.32 24.51
CA ILE A 488 -13.03 10.73 24.87
C ILE A 488 -14.40 10.90 25.52
N TYR A 489 -14.41 11.23 26.83
CA TYR A 489 -15.60 11.43 27.63
C TYR A 489 -15.68 12.89 28.11
N ASN A 490 -16.63 13.66 27.58
CA ASN A 490 -16.76 15.10 27.82
C ASN A 490 -15.46 15.87 27.56
N GLY A 491 -14.75 15.55 26.50
CA GLY A 491 -13.51 16.21 26.09
C GLY A 491 -12.23 15.64 26.72
N GLU A 492 -12.33 14.69 27.66
CA GLU A 492 -11.19 14.10 28.35
C GLU A 492 -10.97 12.63 27.95
N TRP A 493 -9.71 12.22 27.82
CA TRP A 493 -9.39 10.82 27.64
C TRP A 493 -9.63 10.03 28.93
N LYS A 494 -10.46 9.00 28.85
CA LYS A 494 -10.80 8.09 29.97
C LYS A 494 -10.83 6.64 29.49
N LYS A 495 -10.48 5.73 30.42
CA LYS A 495 -10.55 4.28 30.21
C LYS A 495 -11.58 3.65 31.15
#